data_fd46c2e3d13e2907490b169a34f4f682
#
_entry.id   fd46c2e3d13e2907490b169a34f4f682
#
_cell.length_a   1.000
_cell.length_b   1.000
_cell.length_c   1.000
_cell.angle_alpha   90.00
_cell.angle_beta   90.00
_cell.angle_gamma   90.00
#
_symmetry.space_group_name_H-M   'P 1'
#
loop_
_entity.id
_entity.type
_entity.pdbx_description
1 polymer ?
#
loop_
_entity_poly.entity_id
_entity_poly.type
_entity_poly.pdbx_seq_one_letter_code
_entity_poly.pdbx_strand_id
1 'polypeptide(L)'
;MTPDQNSSVTRRDVLKTAAAATIGASLSTAGPTTVTAAGAATAATSTTAASAESKYNGEYAGERLNRVAFPMGGLGAGMICLEGTGALSHVSLRNQPEVFHEPCTFGAICVKGRKNVARVLEGPVPGWKLFGQPSTGNGAGGTSFGLPRFRDARFRVRFPFGTVTLSDPDVPLRVEITGWSPFEPGDADNASLPLAALEYRFTNPTAVPLDAVFS
;
A
#
# COMPACT_ATOMS: atom_id res chain seq x y z
N MET A 1 -30.15 -51.25 -13.96
CA MET A 1 -29.05 -50.62 -14.76
C MET A 1 -29.44 -49.20 -15.05
N THR A 2 -29.10 -48.26 -14.19
CA THR A 2 -29.37 -46.83 -14.31
C THR A 2 -28.05 -46.13 -14.57
N PRO A 3 -27.92 -45.24 -15.58
CA PRO A 3 -26.66 -44.55 -15.85
C PRO A 3 -26.49 -43.37 -14.89
N ASP A 4 -25.32 -43.29 -14.35
CA ASP A 4 -24.79 -42.28 -13.49
C ASP A 4 -24.54 -40.99 -14.28
N GLN A 5 -25.29 -39.93 -13.94
CA GLN A 5 -25.12 -38.59 -14.54
C GLN A 5 -24.26 -37.75 -13.60
N ASN A 6 -22.95 -37.94 -13.64
CA ASN A 6 -22.03 -37.00 -13.01
C ASN A 6 -21.61 -35.91 -13.98
N SER A 7 -22.41 -34.83 -14.10
CA SER A 7 -22.07 -33.67 -14.87
C SER A 7 -21.19 -32.73 -14.04
N SER A 8 -19.91 -32.77 -14.26
CA SER A 8 -18.97 -31.80 -13.71
C SER A 8 -19.20 -30.41 -14.32
N VAL A 9 -19.70 -29.48 -13.52
CA VAL A 9 -19.86 -28.07 -13.89
C VAL A 9 -18.46 -27.47 -14.08
N THR A 10 -18.16 -27.00 -15.28
CA THR A 10 -16.86 -26.38 -15.57
C THR A 10 -16.87 -24.90 -15.21
N ARG A 11 -15.68 -24.32 -14.91
CA ARG A 11 -15.52 -22.89 -14.63
C ARG A 11 -16.11 -21.98 -15.74
N ARG A 12 -16.21 -22.48 -16.96
CA ARG A 12 -16.79 -21.78 -18.09
C ARG A 12 -18.31 -21.66 -18.02
N ASP A 13 -18.97 -22.62 -17.39
CA ASP A 13 -20.43 -22.65 -17.26
C ASP A 13 -20.92 -21.70 -16.18
N VAL A 14 -20.12 -21.50 -15.12
CA VAL A 14 -20.40 -20.53 -14.05
C VAL A 14 -20.33 -19.09 -14.59
N LEU A 15 -19.40 -18.80 -15.49
CA LEU A 15 -19.26 -17.45 -16.08
C LEU A 15 -20.38 -17.10 -17.08
N LYS A 16 -20.99 -18.08 -17.73
CA LYS A 16 -22.13 -17.84 -18.66
C LYS A 16 -23.43 -17.56 -17.93
N THR A 17 -23.60 -18.09 -16.75
CA THR A 17 -24.86 -17.90 -15.95
C THR A 17 -24.90 -16.52 -15.27
N ALA A 18 -23.75 -15.91 -15.00
CA ALA A 18 -23.67 -14.57 -14.40
C ALA A 18 -24.00 -13.42 -15.37
N ALA A 19 -24.00 -13.65 -16.68
CA ALA A 19 -24.20 -12.62 -17.69
C ALA A 19 -25.67 -12.42 -18.12
N ALA A 20 -26.63 -13.20 -17.62
CA ALA A 20 -28.00 -13.21 -18.08
C ALA A 20 -29.03 -12.57 -17.12
N ALA A 21 -28.61 -11.93 -16.04
CA ALA A 21 -29.55 -11.46 -15.00
C ALA A 21 -29.60 -9.94 -14.81
N THR A 22 -29.56 -9.15 -15.87
CA THR A 22 -29.79 -7.71 -15.79
C THR A 22 -30.46 -7.17 -17.05
N ILE A 23 -31.76 -7.45 -17.26
CA ILE A 23 -32.67 -6.57 -18.05
C ILE A 23 -34.09 -6.86 -17.56
N GLY A 24 -34.65 -5.96 -16.77
CA GLY A 24 -36.03 -5.94 -16.37
C GLY A 24 -36.43 -4.53 -15.96
N ALA A 25 -36.67 -3.67 -16.95
CA ALA A 25 -37.17 -2.33 -16.73
C ALA A 25 -38.72 -2.37 -16.57
N SER A 26 -39.21 -1.79 -15.50
CA SER A 26 -40.65 -1.45 -15.38
C SER A 26 -40.85 0.06 -15.54
N LEU A 27 -41.53 0.44 -16.60
CA LEU A 27 -42.11 1.76 -16.78
C LEU A 27 -43.30 1.94 -15.82
N SER A 28 -43.35 3.07 -15.11
CA SER A 28 -44.56 3.61 -14.54
C SER A 28 -44.65 5.10 -14.85
N THR A 29 -45.71 5.46 -15.55
CA THR A 29 -46.13 6.80 -15.93
C THR A 29 -46.84 7.51 -14.79
N ALA A 30 -46.44 8.72 -14.42
CA ALA A 30 -47.34 9.71 -13.79
C ALA A 30 -46.82 11.13 -14.08
N GLY A 31 -47.72 12.02 -14.36
CA GLY A 31 -47.64 13.28 -15.05
C GLY A 31 -47.00 14.48 -14.33
N PRO A 32 -47.08 15.67 -14.93
CA PRO A 32 -46.14 16.77 -14.68
C PRO A 32 -46.58 17.66 -13.52
N THR A 33 -45.62 17.97 -12.64
CA THR A 33 -45.74 19.12 -11.75
C THR A 33 -44.50 20.00 -11.92
N THR A 34 -44.72 21.15 -12.52
CA THR A 34 -43.68 22.20 -12.65
C THR A 34 -43.42 22.84 -11.31
N VAL A 35 -42.19 22.75 -10.84
CA VAL A 35 -41.61 23.63 -9.81
C VAL A 35 -40.34 24.25 -10.34
N THR A 36 -40.44 25.53 -10.66
CA THR A 36 -39.31 26.36 -11.04
C THR A 36 -38.50 26.71 -9.78
N ALA A 37 -37.30 26.21 -9.64
CA ALA A 37 -36.33 26.71 -8.68
C ALA A 37 -35.02 26.94 -9.43
N ALA A 38 -34.71 28.20 -9.68
CA ALA A 38 -33.41 28.63 -10.15
C ALA A 38 -32.37 28.46 -9.00
N GLY A 39 -31.55 27.46 -9.12
CA GLY A 39 -30.39 27.25 -8.29
C GLY A 39 -29.18 27.14 -9.19
N ALA A 40 -28.28 28.11 -9.13
CA ALA A 40 -27.02 28.11 -9.84
C ALA A 40 -26.18 26.90 -9.40
N ALA A 41 -26.15 25.85 -10.21
CA ALA A 41 -25.22 24.75 -10.03
C ALA A 41 -23.83 25.21 -10.46
N THR A 42 -23.01 25.52 -9.48
CA THR A 42 -21.56 25.66 -9.69
C THR A 42 -21.05 24.27 -10.11
N ALA A 43 -20.77 24.11 -11.38
CA ALA A 43 -20.15 22.91 -11.91
C ALA A 43 -18.76 22.79 -11.26
N ALA A 44 -18.62 21.92 -10.26
CA ALA A 44 -17.34 21.46 -9.79
C ALA A 44 -16.67 20.72 -10.96
N THR A 45 -15.75 21.40 -11.63
CA THR A 45 -14.88 20.79 -12.63
C THR A 45 -14.01 19.78 -11.89
N SER A 46 -14.43 18.52 -11.87
CA SER A 46 -13.56 17.42 -11.47
C SER A 46 -12.45 17.32 -12.50
N THR A 47 -11.33 17.96 -12.20
CA THR A 47 -10.10 17.76 -12.94
C THR A 47 -9.70 16.31 -12.74
N THR A 48 -10.11 15.46 -13.66
CA THR A 48 -9.58 14.10 -13.78
C THR A 48 -8.08 14.27 -14.05
N ALA A 49 -7.27 14.13 -13.01
CA ALA A 49 -5.83 14.08 -13.16
C ALA A 49 -5.55 12.92 -14.13
N ALA A 50 -5.09 13.24 -15.32
CA ALA A 50 -4.68 12.28 -16.31
C ALA A 50 -3.71 11.32 -15.63
N SER A 51 -4.10 10.05 -15.53
CA SER A 51 -3.26 8.97 -15.05
C SER A 51 -2.01 8.94 -15.93
N ALA A 52 -0.91 9.54 -15.46
CA ALA A 52 0.35 9.45 -16.17
C ALA A 52 0.66 7.98 -16.40
N GLU A 53 0.87 7.59 -17.64
CA GLU A 53 1.17 6.20 -17.98
C GLU A 53 2.33 5.68 -17.13
N SER A 54 2.10 4.58 -16.44
CA SER A 54 3.10 3.94 -15.61
C SER A 54 4.18 3.35 -16.52
N LYS A 55 5.35 3.95 -16.51
CA LYS A 55 6.50 3.34 -17.19
C LYS A 55 6.84 2.01 -16.51
N TYR A 56 7.09 0.98 -17.29
CA TYR A 56 7.64 -0.28 -16.79
C TYR A 56 8.87 0.00 -15.92
N ASN A 57 8.94 -0.60 -14.74
CA ASN A 57 9.96 -0.32 -13.71
C ASN A 57 10.04 1.15 -13.24
N GLY A 58 8.98 1.92 -13.37
CA GLY A 58 8.87 3.27 -12.85
C GLY A 58 8.71 3.34 -11.33
N GLU A 59 8.59 4.55 -10.83
CA GLU A 59 8.26 4.80 -9.43
C GLU A 59 6.74 4.70 -9.20
N TYR A 60 6.37 4.19 -8.04
CA TYR A 60 5.02 4.23 -7.52
C TYR A 60 4.91 5.45 -6.60
N ALA A 61 3.86 6.25 -6.76
CA ALA A 61 3.59 7.44 -5.96
C ALA A 61 2.08 7.66 -5.80
N GLY A 62 1.68 8.39 -4.76
CA GLY A 62 0.27 8.71 -4.48
C GLY A 62 -0.58 7.44 -4.32
N GLU A 63 -1.72 7.38 -4.98
CA GLU A 63 -2.64 6.24 -4.88
C GLU A 63 -2.05 4.89 -5.31
N ARG A 64 -1.01 4.91 -6.15
CA ARG A 64 -0.33 3.69 -6.57
C ARG A 64 0.44 2.99 -5.46
N LEU A 65 0.73 3.68 -4.35
CA LEU A 65 1.35 3.11 -3.16
C LEU A 65 0.40 2.23 -2.35
N ASN A 66 -0.91 2.44 -2.50
CA ASN A 66 -1.94 1.88 -1.63
C ASN A 66 -1.98 0.35 -1.56
N ARG A 67 -1.44 -0.33 -2.57
CA ARG A 67 -1.46 -1.79 -2.68
C ARG A 67 -0.08 -2.39 -2.94
N VAL A 68 0.98 -1.62 -2.72
CA VAL A 68 2.35 -2.13 -2.84
C VAL A 68 2.71 -2.89 -1.56
N ALA A 69 3.09 -4.14 -1.72
CA ALA A 69 3.63 -4.98 -0.67
C ALA A 69 4.81 -5.78 -1.25
N PHE A 70 6.03 -5.31 -1.00
CA PHE A 70 7.26 -5.94 -1.50
C PHE A 70 7.71 -7.02 -0.52
N PRO A 71 7.67 -8.31 -0.91
CA PRO A 71 8.01 -9.40 -0.02
C PRO A 71 9.52 -9.46 0.24
N MET A 72 9.88 -9.56 1.51
CA MET A 72 11.24 -9.79 1.99
C MET A 72 11.24 -11.05 2.86
N GLY A 73 12.32 -11.79 2.83
CA GLY A 73 12.49 -13.06 3.54
C GLY A 73 13.20 -14.09 2.65
N GLY A 74 13.76 -15.12 3.24
CA GLY A 74 14.41 -16.19 2.50
C GLY A 74 13.40 -17.02 1.69
N LEU A 75 13.84 -17.59 0.59
CA LEU A 75 13.02 -18.46 -0.26
C LEU A 75 12.50 -19.66 0.56
N GLY A 76 11.18 -19.79 0.69
CA GLY A 76 10.55 -20.84 1.46
C GLY A 76 10.58 -20.66 2.99
N ALA A 77 11.20 -19.61 3.52
CA ALA A 77 11.35 -19.40 4.96
C ALA A 77 10.27 -18.52 5.60
N GLY A 78 9.36 -17.98 4.80
CA GLY A 78 8.37 -17.00 5.19
C GLY A 78 8.65 -15.63 4.62
N MET A 79 7.79 -14.66 4.93
CA MET A 79 7.96 -13.30 4.41
C MET A 79 7.47 -12.24 5.41
N ILE A 80 8.00 -11.05 5.26
CA ILE A 80 7.44 -9.79 5.72
C ILE A 80 7.45 -8.82 4.55
N CYS A 81 6.41 -8.04 4.36
CA CYS A 81 6.35 -7.11 3.23
C CYS A 81 6.71 -5.69 3.64
N LEU A 82 7.54 -5.03 2.83
CA LEU A 82 7.72 -3.59 2.85
C LEU A 82 6.64 -2.96 1.97
N GLU A 83 5.81 -2.13 2.57
CA GLU A 83 4.77 -1.41 1.84
C GLU A 83 5.32 -0.23 1.05
N GLY A 84 4.54 0.25 0.09
CA GLY A 84 4.91 1.43 -0.69
C GLY A 84 5.11 2.69 0.13
N THR A 85 4.55 2.75 1.33
CA THR A 85 4.71 3.85 2.30
C THR A 85 5.88 3.67 3.26
N GLY A 86 6.53 2.51 3.28
CA GLY A 86 7.62 2.20 4.21
C GLY A 86 7.18 1.43 5.45
N ALA A 87 5.89 1.22 5.66
CA ALA A 87 5.37 0.38 6.73
C ALA A 87 5.67 -1.11 6.46
N LEU A 88 5.59 -1.92 7.50
CA LEU A 88 5.72 -3.37 7.42
C LEU A 88 4.34 -4.03 7.53
N SER A 89 4.12 -5.08 6.73
CA SER A 89 2.86 -5.83 6.74
C SER A 89 3.05 -7.29 6.30
N HIS A 90 1.96 -8.03 6.25
CA HIS A 90 1.91 -9.40 5.70
C HIS A 90 2.94 -10.34 6.32
N VAL A 91 3.11 -10.28 7.64
CA VAL A 91 4.05 -11.16 8.35
C VAL A 91 3.55 -12.59 8.31
N SER A 92 4.10 -13.37 7.42
CA SER A 92 3.69 -14.75 7.14
C SER A 92 4.84 -15.71 7.42
N LEU A 93 4.73 -16.46 8.50
CA LEU A 93 5.77 -17.37 8.98
C LEU A 93 5.24 -18.80 9.06
N ARG A 94 6.14 -19.77 9.01
CA ARG A 94 5.83 -21.21 9.22
C ARG A 94 4.71 -21.72 8.31
N ASN A 95 4.74 -21.35 7.05
CA ASN A 95 3.75 -21.72 6.04
C ASN A 95 2.29 -21.34 6.41
N GLN A 96 2.14 -20.26 7.20
CA GLN A 96 0.85 -19.66 7.55
C GLN A 96 0.78 -18.27 6.95
N PRO A 97 0.06 -18.09 5.84
CA PRO A 97 -0.09 -16.77 5.22
C PRO A 97 -1.03 -15.88 6.05
N GLU A 98 -0.52 -14.73 6.48
CA GLU A 98 -1.27 -13.72 7.24
C GLU A 98 -1.23 -12.38 6.50
N VAL A 99 -2.08 -12.25 5.48
CA VAL A 99 -2.06 -11.09 4.56
C VAL A 99 -2.41 -9.74 5.20
N PHE A 100 -3.04 -9.74 6.38
CA PHE A 100 -3.41 -8.51 7.08
C PHE A 100 -2.67 -8.30 8.39
N HIS A 101 -1.66 -9.12 8.65
CA HIS A 101 -0.83 -8.94 9.85
C HIS A 101 0.10 -7.75 9.65
N GLU A 102 -0.14 -6.69 10.40
CA GLU A 102 0.66 -5.47 10.46
C GLU A 102 1.35 -5.38 11.83
N PRO A 103 2.67 -5.66 11.91
CA PRO A 103 3.39 -5.51 13.15
C PRO A 103 3.49 -4.02 13.49
N CYS A 104 3.21 -3.64 14.73
CA CYS A 104 3.43 -2.27 15.19
C CYS A 104 4.93 -2.02 15.42
N THR A 105 5.73 -2.16 14.36
CA THR A 105 7.17 -1.97 14.37
C THR A 105 7.54 -0.91 13.34
N PHE A 106 8.14 0.17 13.79
CA PHE A 106 8.52 1.29 12.94
C PHE A 106 9.81 1.95 13.45
N GLY A 107 10.54 2.58 12.53
CA GLY A 107 11.60 3.50 12.91
C GLY A 107 11.05 4.93 13.04
N ALA A 108 11.73 5.77 13.79
CA ALA A 108 11.41 7.18 13.92
C ALA A 108 12.66 8.05 13.85
N ILE A 109 12.49 9.29 13.40
CA ILE A 109 13.54 10.31 13.35
C ILE A 109 13.06 11.57 14.06
N CYS A 110 13.92 12.15 14.90
CA CYS A 110 13.71 13.47 15.49
C CYS A 110 14.89 14.37 15.07
N VAL A 111 14.60 15.43 14.34
CA VAL A 111 15.56 16.47 13.99
C VAL A 111 15.44 17.60 15.01
N LYS A 112 16.53 17.88 15.71
CA LYS A 112 16.60 18.94 16.72
C LYS A 112 16.90 20.29 16.05
N GLY A 113 16.38 21.37 16.62
CA GLY A 113 16.59 22.71 16.09
C GLY A 113 15.74 23.76 16.79
N ARG A 114 15.50 24.90 16.13
CA ARG A 114 14.60 25.94 16.65
C ARG A 114 13.20 25.38 16.96
N LYS A 115 12.74 24.43 16.17
CA LYS A 115 11.54 23.65 16.37
C LYS A 115 11.91 22.20 16.12
N ASN A 116 11.82 21.37 17.15
CA ASN A 116 12.04 19.94 16.99
C ASN A 116 10.94 19.35 16.10
N VAL A 117 11.36 18.53 15.15
CA VAL A 117 10.44 17.86 14.24
C VAL A 117 10.67 16.35 14.33
N ALA A 118 9.64 15.62 14.73
CA ALA A 118 9.68 14.16 14.80
C ALA A 118 8.71 13.55 13.79
N ARG A 119 9.13 12.46 13.16
CA ARG A 119 8.32 11.66 12.23
C ARG A 119 8.61 10.19 12.39
N VAL A 120 7.56 9.37 12.28
CA VAL A 120 7.71 7.96 11.95
C VAL A 120 8.26 7.85 10.53
N LEU A 121 9.17 6.93 10.30
CA LEU A 121 9.81 6.70 9.00
C LEU A 121 8.88 5.94 8.04
N GLU A 122 7.70 6.50 7.89
CA GLU A 122 6.64 6.01 7.01
C GLU A 122 5.98 7.20 6.31
N GLY A 123 5.45 6.96 5.12
CA GLY A 123 4.62 7.89 4.38
C GLY A 123 3.17 7.93 4.87
N PRO A 124 2.28 8.62 4.15
CA PRO A 124 0.87 8.72 4.50
C PRO A 124 0.20 7.35 4.60
N VAL A 125 -0.64 7.18 5.62
CA VAL A 125 -1.44 5.96 5.78
C VAL A 125 -2.47 5.86 4.64
N PRO A 126 -2.54 4.75 3.91
CA PRO A 126 -3.57 4.55 2.89
C PRO A 126 -4.98 4.68 3.45
N GLY A 127 -5.86 5.42 2.76
CA GLY A 127 -7.22 5.70 3.24
C GLY A 127 -8.04 4.44 3.52
N TRP A 128 -7.84 3.37 2.76
CA TRP A 128 -8.53 2.10 2.97
C TRP A 128 -8.18 1.42 4.30
N LYS A 129 -7.01 1.72 4.87
CA LYS A 129 -6.61 1.24 6.20
C LYS A 129 -7.30 2.00 7.33
N LEU A 130 -7.68 3.26 7.09
CA LEU A 130 -8.34 4.10 8.09
C LEU A 130 -9.83 3.84 8.17
N PHE A 131 -10.47 3.50 7.06
CA PHE A 131 -11.93 3.41 6.93
C PHE A 131 -12.44 2.04 6.46
N GLY A 132 -11.58 1.02 6.46
CA GLY A 132 -11.97 -0.34 6.07
C GLY A 132 -12.73 -1.10 7.15
N GLN A 133 -13.21 -2.29 6.79
CA GLN A 133 -13.83 -3.21 7.75
C GLN A 133 -12.77 -3.77 8.73
N PRO A 134 -13.16 -4.17 9.95
CA PRO A 134 -12.28 -4.92 10.83
C PRO A 134 -11.65 -6.11 10.10
N SER A 135 -10.40 -6.40 10.38
CA SER A 135 -9.61 -7.46 9.72
C SER A 135 -9.22 -7.21 8.26
N THR A 136 -9.46 -6.02 7.73
CA THR A 136 -8.98 -5.61 6.39
C THR A 136 -7.72 -4.75 6.42
N GLY A 137 -6.99 -4.74 7.55
CA GLY A 137 -5.85 -3.85 7.75
C GLY A 137 -6.27 -2.40 8.02
N ASN A 138 -7.44 -2.19 8.60
CA ASN A 138 -8.04 -0.87 8.84
C ASN A 138 -7.58 -0.20 10.14
N GLY A 139 -6.43 -0.59 10.65
CA GLY A 139 -5.91 0.02 11.87
C GLY A 139 -6.64 -0.40 13.13
N ALA A 140 -7.18 -1.61 13.19
CA ALA A 140 -7.60 -2.22 14.45
C ALA A 140 -6.49 -2.05 15.51
N GLY A 141 -6.87 -1.90 16.76
CA GLY A 141 -6.04 -1.42 17.86
C GLY A 141 -4.57 -1.87 17.84
N GLY A 142 -3.68 -0.99 18.26
CA GLY A 142 -2.23 -1.24 18.31
C GLY A 142 -1.44 -0.67 17.13
N THR A 143 -2.08 0.10 16.25
CA THR A 143 -1.40 0.71 15.09
C THR A 143 -0.76 2.05 15.46
N SER A 144 0.24 2.43 14.67
CA SER A 144 0.93 3.72 14.76
C SER A 144 0.25 4.85 13.97
N PHE A 145 -0.98 4.66 13.47
CA PHE A 145 -1.61 5.56 12.49
C PHE A 145 -1.84 7.00 12.97
N GLY A 146 -1.98 7.22 14.26
CA GLY A 146 -2.07 8.56 14.83
C GLY A 146 -0.75 9.32 14.99
N LEU A 147 0.39 8.68 14.75
CA LEU A 147 1.69 9.32 14.86
C LEU A 147 2.01 10.17 13.63
N PRO A 148 2.77 11.27 13.78
CA PRO A 148 3.16 12.11 12.65
C PRO A 148 4.10 11.37 11.70
N ARG A 149 3.76 11.39 10.40
CA ARG A 149 4.48 10.73 9.30
C ARG A 149 5.01 11.74 8.30
N PHE A 150 5.87 11.26 7.41
CA PHE A 150 6.27 12.03 6.23
C PHE A 150 5.06 12.28 5.31
N ARG A 151 5.02 13.45 4.68
CA ARG A 151 3.90 13.86 3.83
C ARG A 151 3.88 13.19 2.46
N ASP A 152 5.04 12.77 1.98
CA ASP A 152 5.18 12.13 0.67
C ASP A 152 6.06 10.89 0.76
N ALA A 153 5.69 9.88 -0.01
CA ALA A 153 6.45 8.66 -0.18
C ALA A 153 6.47 8.25 -1.66
N ARG A 154 7.58 7.65 -2.07
CA ARG A 154 7.75 7.07 -3.39
C ARG A 154 8.39 5.72 -3.27
N PHE A 155 7.89 4.75 -3.99
CA PHE A 155 8.40 3.40 -3.97
C PHE A 155 8.96 3.00 -5.33
N ARG A 156 10.11 2.34 -5.31
CA ARG A 156 10.73 1.77 -6.51
C ARG A 156 11.26 0.37 -6.21
N VAL A 157 10.99 -0.57 -7.12
CA VAL A 157 11.52 -1.92 -7.01
C VAL A 157 12.65 -2.14 -8.00
N ARG A 158 13.70 -2.80 -7.53
CA ARG A 158 14.80 -3.37 -8.31
C ARG A 158 15.23 -4.65 -7.61
N PHE A 159 14.56 -5.75 -7.93
CA PHE A 159 14.84 -7.03 -7.26
C PHE A 159 16.34 -7.29 -7.16
N PRO A 160 16.85 -7.72 -5.99
CA PRO A 160 16.13 -8.09 -4.77
C PRO A 160 15.81 -6.93 -3.80
N PHE A 161 15.87 -5.68 -4.25
CA PHE A 161 15.70 -4.48 -3.44
C PHE A 161 14.35 -3.78 -3.70
N GLY A 162 13.69 -3.36 -2.61
CA GLY A 162 12.58 -2.43 -2.64
C GLY A 162 12.98 -1.14 -1.92
N THR A 163 12.85 0.02 -2.56
CA THR A 163 13.30 1.29 -1.99
C THR A 163 12.13 2.25 -1.83
N VAL A 164 11.97 2.80 -0.62
CA VAL A 164 11.04 3.87 -0.30
C VAL A 164 11.81 5.16 -0.09
N THR A 165 11.45 6.21 -0.79
CA THR A 165 11.98 7.56 -0.55
C THR A 165 10.90 8.39 0.14
N LEU A 166 11.24 8.96 1.30
CA LEU A 166 10.34 9.80 2.09
C LEU A 166 10.77 11.26 2.02
N SER A 167 9.79 12.16 1.86
CA SER A 167 10.01 13.60 1.89
C SER A 167 8.91 14.33 2.67
N ASP A 168 9.31 15.40 3.37
CA ASP A 168 8.40 16.27 4.12
C ASP A 168 9.00 17.68 4.14
N PRO A 169 8.23 18.74 3.78
CA PRO A 169 8.71 20.12 3.82
C PRO A 169 9.19 20.60 5.19
N ASP A 170 8.65 20.00 6.25
CA ASP A 170 8.99 20.37 7.63
C ASP A 170 10.25 19.63 8.15
N VAL A 171 10.70 18.58 7.44
CA VAL A 171 11.87 17.76 7.83
C VAL A 171 13.03 18.07 6.89
N PRO A 172 14.11 18.69 7.36
CA PRO A 172 15.25 19.06 6.52
C PRO A 172 16.17 17.87 6.19
N LEU A 173 15.61 16.68 6.08
CA LEU A 173 16.31 15.46 5.71
C LEU A 173 15.55 14.75 4.58
N ARG A 174 16.31 14.15 3.67
CA ARG A 174 15.79 13.12 2.77
C ARG A 174 16.05 11.76 3.42
N VAL A 175 15.03 10.93 3.44
CA VAL A 175 15.12 9.58 3.97
C VAL A 175 14.89 8.58 2.85
N GLU A 176 15.72 7.55 2.83
CA GLU A 176 15.59 6.40 1.94
C GLU A 176 15.60 5.13 2.80
N ILE A 177 14.63 4.26 2.58
CA ILE A 177 14.48 2.97 3.23
C ILE A 177 14.65 1.91 2.16
N THR A 178 15.65 1.06 2.26
CA THR A 178 15.84 -0.06 1.34
C THR A 178 15.58 -1.37 2.06
N GLY A 179 14.54 -2.08 1.62
CA GLY A 179 14.23 -3.43 2.05
C GLY A 179 14.81 -4.46 1.10
N TRP A 180 15.39 -5.54 1.62
CA TRP A 180 15.95 -6.61 0.82
C TRP A 180 16.01 -7.94 1.55
N SER A 181 16.17 -8.99 0.77
CA SER A 181 16.41 -10.37 1.24
C SER A 181 17.71 -10.89 0.66
N PRO A 182 18.41 -11.78 1.35
CA PRO A 182 19.53 -12.47 0.72
C PRO A 182 19.01 -13.24 -0.48
N PHE A 183 19.66 -13.01 -1.61
CA PHE A 183 19.35 -13.73 -2.85
C PHE A 183 20.63 -13.94 -3.64
N GLU A 184 21.05 -15.19 -3.69
CA GLU A 184 22.21 -15.62 -4.48
C GLU A 184 21.76 -16.69 -5.49
N PRO A 185 21.76 -16.37 -6.79
CA PRO A 185 21.36 -17.33 -7.82
C PRO A 185 22.27 -18.56 -7.80
N GLY A 186 21.66 -19.74 -7.64
CA GLY A 186 22.38 -21.00 -7.60
C GLY A 186 22.82 -21.46 -6.20
N ASP A 187 22.70 -20.62 -5.17
CA ASP A 187 22.93 -20.98 -3.78
C ASP A 187 21.61 -20.98 -2.99
N ALA A 188 21.04 -22.16 -2.82
CA ALA A 188 19.77 -22.34 -2.12
C ALA A 188 19.91 -22.07 -0.62
N ASP A 189 21.02 -22.39 -0.02
CA ASP A 189 21.23 -22.25 1.43
C ASP A 189 21.28 -20.77 1.82
N ASN A 190 22.08 -19.96 1.11
CA ASN A 190 22.12 -18.51 1.34
C ASN A 190 20.79 -17.82 0.94
N ALA A 191 20.18 -18.21 -0.16
CA ALA A 191 18.93 -17.63 -0.62
C ALA A 191 17.72 -17.96 0.27
N SER A 192 17.78 -19.02 1.09
CA SER A 192 16.73 -19.43 2.01
C SER A 192 16.91 -18.95 3.45
N LEU A 193 17.93 -18.18 3.74
CA LEU A 193 18.13 -17.63 5.10
C LEU A 193 16.87 -16.87 5.56
N PRO A 194 16.31 -17.20 6.76
CA PRO A 194 15.06 -16.61 7.24
C PRO A 194 15.27 -15.20 7.79
N LEU A 195 15.71 -14.30 6.95
CA LEU A 195 15.95 -12.90 7.30
C LEU A 195 15.44 -11.93 6.24
N ALA A 196 15.07 -10.75 6.70
CA ALA A 196 14.77 -9.57 5.92
C ALA A 196 15.58 -8.41 6.50
N ALA A 197 16.16 -7.59 5.64
CA ALA A 197 16.95 -6.45 6.06
C ALA A 197 16.30 -5.14 5.65
N LEU A 198 16.41 -4.13 6.52
CA LEU A 198 16.04 -2.74 6.27
C LEU A 198 17.26 -1.85 6.47
N GLU A 199 17.62 -1.12 5.44
CA GLU A 199 18.65 -0.08 5.50
C GLU A 199 17.99 1.28 5.51
N TYR A 200 18.35 2.14 6.47
CA TYR A 200 17.89 3.52 6.55
C TYR A 200 19.02 4.46 6.21
N ARG A 201 18.84 5.27 5.17
CA ARG A 201 19.79 6.28 4.73
C ARG A 201 19.21 7.67 4.95
N PHE A 202 19.94 8.48 5.72
CA PHE A 202 19.58 9.86 5.99
C PHE A 202 20.55 10.79 5.25
N THR A 203 20.00 11.66 4.42
CA THR A 203 20.79 12.65 3.67
C THR A 203 20.39 14.04 4.10
N ASN A 204 21.36 14.82 4.55
CA ASN A 204 21.19 16.25 4.79
C ASN A 204 21.42 17.00 3.48
N PRO A 205 20.39 17.54 2.82
CA PRO A 205 20.55 18.31 1.58
C PRO A 205 20.98 19.75 1.84
N THR A 206 21.08 20.16 3.11
CA THR A 206 21.44 21.54 3.49
C THR A 206 22.96 21.69 3.69
N ALA A 207 23.45 22.93 3.65
CA ALA A 207 24.86 23.21 3.95
C ALA A 207 25.16 23.30 5.45
N VAL A 208 24.12 23.20 6.31
CA VAL A 208 24.24 23.37 7.76
C VAL A 208 24.19 22.00 8.44
N PRO A 209 25.08 21.71 9.39
CA PRO A 209 24.98 20.48 10.19
C PRO A 209 23.63 20.37 10.91
N LEU A 210 23.06 19.17 10.94
CA LEU A 210 21.81 18.86 11.63
C LEU A 210 22.09 17.87 12.75
N ASP A 211 21.49 18.11 13.92
CA ASP A 211 21.45 17.16 15.04
C ASP A 211 20.15 16.35 14.94
N ALA A 212 20.25 15.04 14.80
CA ALA A 212 19.11 14.17 14.66
C ALA A 212 19.28 12.89 15.47
N VAL A 213 18.17 12.36 15.95
CA VAL A 213 18.10 11.10 16.69
C VAL A 213 17.21 10.14 15.92
N PHE A 214 17.76 8.97 15.63
CA PHE A 214 17.03 7.83 15.08
C PHE A 214 16.72 6.83 16.19
N SER A 215 15.53 6.26 16.18
CA SER A 215 15.07 5.23 17.12
C SER A 215 14.17 4.20 16.44
#